data_287c45d9b776433949089930d93ad7f3
#
_entry.id   287c45d9b776433949089930d93ad7f3
#
_cell.length_a   1.000
_cell.length_b   1.000
_cell.length_c   1.000
_cell.angle_alpha   90.00
_cell.angle_beta   90.00
_cell.angle_gamma   90.00
#
_symmetry.space_group_name_H-M   'P 1'
#
loop_
_entity.id
_entity.type
_entity.pdbx_description
1 polymer ?
#
loop_
_entity_poly.entity_id
_entity_poly.type
_entity_poly.pdbx_seq_one_letter_code
_entity_poly.pdbx_strand_id
1 'polypeptide(L)'
;MALRVGIIGWGEIAKTHYSKIKKLGAEVSAIVSQKKVLDIDIPVYNSVYDMFPNVDAVTIAVPNYLHTSFCLAAVSAGKPVYVEKPICITEKELNELDDVLPKLKIPVHVGYRLRWNPTVIKLRERINRVKKISCMYNLEMKKLDANKGWTRKYKMSGGSFFALGVHALDLARWLAGARGEPLVDFSAFTGGIEDTCDFPLHVQLTGILPSGIRIIAGADL
;
A
#
# COMPACT_ATOMS: atom_id res chain seq x y z
N MET A 1 27.08 1.87 -11.50
CA MET A 1 26.90 1.41 -10.11
C MET A 1 25.49 0.84 -9.97
N ALA A 2 25.28 -0.18 -9.13
CA ALA A 2 23.96 -0.70 -8.84
C ALA A 2 23.16 0.33 -8.02
N LEU A 3 21.83 0.36 -8.20
CA LEU A 3 20.92 1.21 -7.41
C LEU A 3 20.92 0.73 -5.96
N ARG A 4 21.23 1.61 -5.01
CA ARG A 4 21.26 1.32 -3.57
C ARG A 4 19.89 1.61 -2.98
N VAL A 5 19.23 0.57 -2.45
CA VAL A 5 17.88 0.67 -1.89
C VAL A 5 17.93 0.46 -0.38
N GLY A 6 17.33 1.38 0.37
CA GLY A 6 17.05 1.22 1.79
C GLY A 6 15.70 0.54 2.03
N ILE A 7 15.61 -0.32 3.04
CA ILE A 7 14.33 -0.92 3.45
C ILE A 7 13.96 -0.40 4.84
N ILE A 8 12.77 0.22 4.94
CA ILE A 8 12.20 0.69 6.20
C ILE A 8 11.17 -0.35 6.68
N GLY A 9 11.47 -1.00 7.80
CA GLY A 9 10.77 -2.17 8.32
C GLY A 9 11.46 -3.48 7.94
N TRP A 10 11.33 -4.53 8.80
CA TRP A 10 11.91 -5.85 8.54
C TRP A 10 10.93 -6.98 8.90
N GLY A 11 9.70 -6.86 8.35
CA GLY A 11 8.67 -7.90 8.43
C GLY A 11 8.71 -8.83 7.21
N GLU A 12 7.75 -9.76 7.11
CA GLU A 12 7.65 -10.74 6.01
C GLU A 12 7.57 -10.07 4.62
N ILE A 13 6.83 -8.97 4.52
CA ILE A 13 6.72 -8.22 3.25
C ILE A 13 8.07 -7.57 2.89
N ALA A 14 8.76 -7.01 3.87
CA ALA A 14 10.10 -6.43 3.67
C ALA A 14 11.11 -7.47 3.16
N LYS A 15 11.10 -8.70 3.72
CA LYS A 15 11.94 -9.82 3.25
C LYS A 15 11.59 -10.23 1.82
N THR A 16 10.30 -10.17 1.46
CA THR A 16 9.87 -10.39 0.08
C THR A 16 10.43 -9.32 -0.86
N HIS A 17 10.40 -8.04 -0.46
CA HIS A 17 10.99 -6.95 -1.24
C HIS A 17 12.50 -7.10 -1.34
N TYR A 18 13.19 -7.41 -0.26
CA TYR A 18 14.61 -7.70 -0.26
C TYR A 18 15.00 -8.72 -1.33
N SER A 19 14.32 -9.86 -1.35
CA SER A 19 14.56 -10.91 -2.34
C SER A 19 14.33 -10.43 -3.78
N LYS A 20 13.28 -9.63 -4.01
CA LYS A 20 12.95 -9.11 -5.34
C LYS A 20 13.93 -8.02 -5.80
N ILE A 21 14.31 -7.11 -4.93
CA ILE A 21 15.30 -6.05 -5.23
C ILE A 21 16.61 -6.68 -5.71
N LYS A 22 17.11 -7.70 -4.99
CA LYS A 22 18.30 -8.45 -5.40
C LYS A 22 18.15 -9.13 -6.77
N LYS A 23 17.00 -9.76 -7.02
CA LYS A 23 16.74 -10.40 -8.31
C LYS A 23 16.70 -9.42 -9.48
N LEU A 24 16.37 -8.16 -9.22
CA LEU A 24 16.35 -7.08 -10.23
C LEU A 24 17.75 -6.45 -10.44
N GLY A 25 18.79 -6.92 -9.75
CA GLY A 25 20.14 -6.40 -9.88
C GLY A 25 20.41 -5.12 -9.10
N ALA A 26 19.49 -4.71 -8.22
CA ALA A 26 19.72 -3.61 -7.29
C ALA A 26 20.29 -4.14 -5.96
N GLU A 27 20.94 -3.27 -5.21
CA GLU A 27 21.55 -3.57 -3.92
C GLU A 27 20.65 -3.09 -2.78
N VAL A 28 20.40 -3.94 -1.79
CA VAL A 28 19.86 -3.46 -0.51
C VAL A 28 21.03 -3.10 0.38
N SER A 29 21.31 -1.82 0.51
CA SER A 29 22.50 -1.28 1.19
C SER A 29 22.24 -0.86 2.64
N ALA A 30 20.99 -0.80 3.07
CA ALA A 30 20.63 -0.38 4.42
C ALA A 30 19.22 -0.84 4.83
N ILE A 31 19.04 -1.08 6.12
CA ILE A 31 17.75 -1.43 6.73
C ILE A 31 17.50 -0.51 7.93
N VAL A 32 16.26 -0.06 8.09
CA VAL A 32 15.78 0.55 9.35
C VAL A 32 14.81 -0.40 10.02
N SER A 33 15.10 -0.82 11.24
CA SER A 33 14.25 -1.74 11.98
C SER A 33 14.40 -1.54 13.49
N GLN A 34 13.28 -1.50 14.21
CA GLN A 34 13.27 -1.58 15.67
C GLN A 34 13.42 -3.02 16.19
N LYS A 35 13.23 -4.02 15.32
CA LYS A 35 13.44 -5.41 15.65
C LYS A 35 14.88 -5.81 15.33
N LYS A 36 15.44 -6.72 16.13
CA LYS A 36 16.75 -7.31 15.83
C LYS A 36 16.70 -7.98 14.47
N VAL A 37 17.59 -7.57 13.58
CA VAL A 37 17.81 -8.19 12.28
C VAL A 37 18.93 -9.19 12.45
N LEU A 38 18.66 -10.45 12.16
CA LEU A 38 19.62 -11.55 12.28
C LEU A 38 19.93 -12.09 10.89
N ASP A 39 21.09 -12.69 10.74
CA ASP A 39 21.52 -13.48 9.57
C ASP A 39 21.58 -12.67 8.25
N ILE A 40 21.90 -11.38 8.34
CA ILE A 40 22.09 -10.54 7.17
C ILE A 40 23.24 -9.57 7.37
N ASP A 41 24.14 -9.52 6.39
CA ASP A 41 25.31 -8.63 6.38
C ASP A 41 24.95 -7.30 5.68
N ILE A 42 24.01 -6.55 6.27
CA ILE A 42 23.57 -5.24 5.80
C ILE A 42 23.52 -4.30 7.00
N PRO A 43 24.02 -3.07 6.90
CA PRO A 43 23.91 -2.06 7.96
C PRO A 43 22.47 -1.85 8.40
N VAL A 44 22.21 -1.94 9.70
CA VAL A 44 20.91 -1.72 10.32
C VAL A 44 20.95 -0.43 11.13
N TYR A 45 20.04 0.48 10.81
CA TYR A 45 19.92 1.79 11.45
C TYR A 45 18.67 1.85 12.34
N ASN A 46 18.74 2.66 13.39
CA ASN A 46 17.60 2.95 14.26
C ASN A 46 16.77 4.13 13.72
N SER A 47 17.35 4.98 12.90
CA SER A 47 16.74 6.16 12.32
C SER A 47 16.81 6.15 10.79
N VAL A 48 15.73 6.58 10.13
CA VAL A 48 15.71 6.76 8.68
C VAL A 48 16.65 7.87 8.23
N TYR A 49 16.87 8.88 9.07
CA TYR A 49 17.74 10.00 8.74
C TYR A 49 19.21 9.58 8.66
N ASP A 50 19.63 8.60 9.47
CA ASP A 50 20.99 8.04 9.40
C ASP A 50 21.16 7.14 8.19
N MET A 51 20.09 6.53 7.70
CA MET A 51 20.09 5.68 6.51
C MET A 51 20.11 6.48 5.21
N PHE A 52 19.41 7.59 5.11
CA PHE A 52 19.19 8.32 3.85
C PHE A 52 20.47 8.69 3.09
N PRO A 53 21.60 9.10 3.72
CA PRO A 53 22.83 9.38 2.99
C PRO A 53 23.43 8.16 2.25
N ASN A 54 23.06 6.95 2.67
CA ASN A 54 23.65 5.70 2.19
C ASN A 54 22.81 4.99 1.12
N VAL A 55 21.68 5.57 0.69
CA VAL A 55 20.75 4.96 -0.24
C VAL A 55 20.32 5.93 -1.34
N ASP A 56 19.93 5.41 -2.49
CA ASP A 56 19.44 6.18 -3.62
C ASP A 56 17.90 6.22 -3.68
N ALA A 57 17.25 5.18 -3.15
CA ALA A 57 15.80 5.06 -3.04
C ALA A 57 15.41 4.25 -1.80
N VAL A 58 14.14 4.29 -1.41
CA VAL A 58 13.65 3.54 -0.24
C VAL A 58 12.41 2.70 -0.56
N THR A 59 12.32 1.55 0.12
CA THR A 59 11.12 0.71 0.18
C THR A 59 10.56 0.74 1.59
N ILE A 60 9.29 1.11 1.75
CA ILE A 60 8.61 1.22 3.04
C ILE A 60 7.67 0.03 3.21
N ALA A 61 7.95 -0.81 4.21
CA ALA A 61 7.20 -2.03 4.51
C ALA A 61 7.01 -2.19 6.02
N VAL A 62 6.38 -1.21 6.62
CA VAL A 62 6.01 -1.09 8.04
C VAL A 62 4.50 -1.26 8.23
N PRO A 63 3.95 -1.23 9.45
CA PRO A 63 2.50 -1.13 9.66
C PRO A 63 1.87 0.12 9.03
N ASN A 64 0.59 0.01 8.59
CA ASN A 64 -0.10 1.02 7.79
C ASN A 64 -0.03 2.45 8.37
N TYR A 65 -0.23 2.61 9.68
CA TYR A 65 -0.21 3.92 10.36
C TYR A 65 1.16 4.64 10.34
N LEU A 66 2.21 3.97 9.87
CA LEU A 66 3.55 4.55 9.73
C LEU A 66 3.89 4.88 8.27
N HIS A 67 3.08 4.49 7.31
CA HIS A 67 3.40 4.66 5.89
C HIS A 67 3.58 6.13 5.52
N THR A 68 2.62 6.98 5.89
CA THR A 68 2.64 8.41 5.58
C THR A 68 3.87 9.09 6.13
N SER A 69 4.15 8.91 7.42
CA SER A 69 5.27 9.59 8.09
C SER A 69 6.63 9.23 7.48
N PHE A 70 6.86 7.95 7.18
CA PHE A 70 8.10 7.53 6.54
C PHE A 70 8.16 7.95 5.05
N CYS A 71 7.02 7.98 4.35
CA CYS A 71 6.96 8.48 2.99
C CYS A 71 7.35 9.96 2.94
N LEU A 72 6.75 10.79 3.79
CA LEU A 72 7.06 12.22 3.88
C LEU A 72 8.51 12.48 4.27
N ALA A 73 9.06 11.73 5.24
CA ALA A 73 10.47 11.83 5.61
C ALA A 73 11.40 11.52 4.43
N ALA A 74 11.11 10.46 3.67
CA ALA A 74 11.92 10.05 2.53
C ALA A 74 11.88 11.06 1.38
N VAL A 75 10.69 11.54 1.00
CA VAL A 75 10.56 12.53 -0.09
C VAL A 75 11.17 13.88 0.29
N SER A 76 11.08 14.27 1.56
CA SER A 76 11.75 15.47 2.09
C SER A 76 13.28 15.36 2.03
N ALA A 77 13.81 14.15 2.15
CA ALA A 77 15.23 13.85 1.96
C ALA A 77 15.62 13.63 0.48
N GLY A 78 14.71 13.90 -0.46
CA GLY A 78 14.94 13.73 -1.91
C GLY A 78 15.01 12.28 -2.37
N LYS A 79 14.48 11.31 -1.59
CA LYS A 79 14.56 9.89 -1.94
C LYS A 79 13.29 9.40 -2.64
N PRO A 80 13.39 8.82 -3.84
CA PRO A 80 12.31 8.06 -4.46
C PRO A 80 11.80 6.95 -3.54
N VAL A 81 10.47 6.77 -3.51
CA VAL A 81 9.79 5.89 -2.56
C VAL A 81 8.98 4.83 -3.27
N TYR A 82 9.16 3.59 -2.86
CA TYR A 82 8.14 2.55 -2.98
C TYR A 82 7.53 2.32 -1.59
N VAL A 83 6.24 2.53 -1.42
CA VAL A 83 5.53 2.31 -0.16
C VAL A 83 4.48 1.22 -0.32
N GLU A 84 4.38 0.31 0.65
CA GLU A 84 3.28 -0.65 0.69
C GLU A 84 1.93 0.07 0.83
N LYS A 85 0.91 -0.57 0.35
CA LYS A 85 -0.46 -0.05 0.45
C LYS A 85 -1.06 -0.29 1.86
N PRO A 86 -1.96 0.58 2.31
CA PRO A 86 -2.30 1.89 1.77
C PRO A 86 -1.22 2.92 2.09
N ILE A 87 -1.12 3.99 1.32
CA ILE A 87 -0.16 5.07 1.63
C ILE A 87 -0.57 5.87 2.87
N CYS A 88 -1.88 5.99 3.14
CA CYS A 88 -2.46 6.65 4.31
C CYS A 88 -3.72 5.90 4.76
N ILE A 89 -4.16 6.13 6.01
CA ILE A 89 -5.38 5.56 6.60
C ILE A 89 -6.30 6.61 7.21
N THR A 90 -5.93 7.88 7.19
CA THR A 90 -6.72 8.99 7.70
C THR A 90 -6.76 10.15 6.70
N GLU A 91 -7.81 10.98 6.78
CA GLU A 91 -7.94 12.20 5.99
C GLU A 91 -6.81 13.20 6.30
N LYS A 92 -6.39 13.29 7.55
CA LYS A 92 -5.27 14.14 7.94
C LYS A 92 -3.99 13.76 7.21
N GLU A 93 -3.66 12.47 7.17
CA GLU A 93 -2.49 11.94 6.44
C GLU A 93 -2.60 12.20 4.93
N LEU A 94 -3.82 12.07 4.36
CA LEU A 94 -4.06 12.38 2.96
C LEU A 94 -3.76 13.85 2.65
N ASN A 95 -4.27 14.77 3.47
CA ASN A 95 -4.04 16.20 3.30
C ASN A 95 -2.54 16.54 3.41
N GLU A 96 -1.81 15.93 4.35
CA GLU A 96 -0.36 16.10 4.47
C GLU A 96 0.39 15.64 3.21
N LEU A 97 -0.02 14.50 2.61
CA LEU A 97 0.56 14.01 1.35
C LEU A 97 0.24 14.93 0.17
N ASP A 98 -1.00 15.38 0.04
CA ASP A 98 -1.45 16.28 -1.03
C ASP A 98 -0.75 17.64 -0.97
N ASP A 99 -0.42 18.10 0.24
CA ASP A 99 0.33 19.34 0.42
C ASP A 99 1.81 19.22 0.03
N VAL A 100 2.42 18.08 0.22
CA VAL A 100 3.88 17.89 0.11
C VAL A 100 4.29 17.29 -1.24
N LEU A 101 3.64 16.21 -1.68
CA LEU A 101 4.11 15.44 -2.84
C LEU A 101 4.16 16.24 -4.14
N PRO A 102 3.17 17.06 -4.49
CA PRO A 102 3.21 17.84 -5.73
C PRO A 102 4.36 18.86 -5.78
N LYS A 103 4.75 19.39 -4.59
CA LYS A 103 5.80 20.43 -4.48
C LYS A 103 7.20 19.85 -4.66
N LEU A 104 7.46 18.66 -4.14
CA LEU A 104 8.79 18.06 -4.13
C LEU A 104 9.13 17.33 -5.45
N LYS A 105 8.14 16.89 -6.20
CA LYS A 105 8.32 16.16 -7.48
C LYS A 105 9.20 14.91 -7.36
N ILE A 106 9.32 14.33 -6.17
CA ILE A 106 10.03 13.08 -5.94
C ILE A 106 9.10 11.92 -6.27
N PRO A 107 9.54 10.91 -7.04
CA PRO A 107 8.70 9.76 -7.39
C PRO A 107 8.25 8.98 -6.16
N VAL A 108 6.94 8.78 -6.04
CA VAL A 108 6.32 7.90 -5.03
C VAL A 108 5.48 6.86 -5.74
N HIS A 109 5.77 5.59 -5.47
CA HIS A 109 5.01 4.45 -5.98
C HIS A 109 4.35 3.69 -4.85
N VAL A 110 3.02 3.50 -4.93
CA VAL A 110 2.26 2.71 -3.96
C VAL A 110 2.12 1.27 -4.45
N GLY A 111 2.30 0.30 -3.57
CA GLY A 111 2.41 -1.13 -3.83
C GLY A 111 1.12 -1.82 -4.29
N TYR A 112 0.40 -1.29 -5.25
CA TYR A 112 -0.77 -1.92 -5.85
C TYR A 112 -0.37 -3.01 -6.86
N ARG A 113 0.13 -4.13 -6.34
CA ARG A 113 0.76 -5.23 -7.10
C ARG A 113 -0.14 -5.85 -8.17
N LEU A 114 -1.47 -5.80 -8.01
CA LEU A 114 -2.41 -6.39 -8.96
C LEU A 114 -2.36 -5.72 -10.34
N ARG A 115 -1.99 -4.44 -10.41
CA ARG A 115 -1.80 -3.72 -11.69
C ARG A 115 -0.73 -4.35 -12.59
N TRP A 116 0.22 -5.06 -11.99
CA TRP A 116 1.36 -5.71 -12.66
C TRP A 116 1.16 -7.20 -12.91
N ASN A 117 -0.02 -7.74 -12.56
CA ASN A 117 -0.35 -9.13 -12.85
C ASN A 117 -0.58 -9.30 -14.37
N PRO A 118 0.13 -10.22 -15.06
CA PRO A 118 0.00 -10.39 -16.50
C PRO A 118 -1.44 -10.65 -16.98
N THR A 119 -2.23 -11.38 -16.20
CA THR A 119 -3.64 -11.64 -16.49
C THR A 119 -4.49 -10.38 -16.41
N VAL A 120 -4.23 -9.54 -15.39
CA VAL A 120 -4.92 -8.25 -15.21
C VAL A 120 -4.56 -7.28 -16.33
N ILE A 121 -3.29 -7.24 -16.74
CA ILE A 121 -2.84 -6.41 -17.88
C ILE A 121 -3.58 -6.84 -19.16
N LYS A 122 -3.58 -8.13 -19.48
CA LYS A 122 -4.30 -8.66 -20.65
C LYS A 122 -5.82 -8.41 -20.58
N LEU A 123 -6.41 -8.51 -19.39
CA LEU A 123 -7.82 -8.21 -19.19
C LEU A 123 -8.10 -6.73 -19.49
N ARG A 124 -7.28 -5.83 -18.96
CA ARG A 124 -7.41 -4.39 -19.19
C ARG A 124 -7.34 -4.00 -20.67
N GLU A 125 -6.45 -4.64 -21.43
CA GLU A 125 -6.32 -4.40 -22.87
C GLU A 125 -7.57 -4.82 -23.67
N ARG A 126 -8.35 -5.78 -23.13
CA ARG A 126 -9.54 -6.33 -23.78
C ARG A 126 -10.87 -5.77 -23.28
N ILE A 127 -10.85 -5.06 -22.14
CA ILE A 127 -12.05 -4.45 -21.58
C ILE A 127 -12.44 -3.24 -22.43
N ASN A 128 -13.55 -3.34 -23.15
CA ASN A 128 -14.17 -2.26 -23.90
C ASN A 128 -15.62 -2.10 -23.47
N ARG A 129 -16.14 -0.88 -23.46
CA ARG A 129 -17.58 -0.57 -23.24
C ARG A 129 -18.18 -1.18 -21.98
N VAL A 130 -17.39 -1.28 -20.91
CA VAL A 130 -17.83 -1.77 -19.62
C VAL A 130 -18.69 -0.72 -18.93
N LYS A 131 -19.85 -1.12 -18.40
CA LYS A 131 -20.74 -0.26 -17.63
C LYS A 131 -20.58 -0.44 -16.12
N LYS A 132 -20.08 -1.61 -15.69
CA LYS A 132 -19.89 -1.95 -14.28
C LYS A 132 -18.68 -2.86 -14.10
N ILE A 133 -17.89 -2.59 -13.06
CA ILE A 133 -16.79 -3.45 -12.60
C ILE A 133 -17.01 -3.74 -11.12
N SER A 134 -16.98 -5.02 -10.75
CA SER A 134 -17.07 -5.47 -9.37
C SER A 134 -15.82 -6.26 -8.99
N CYS A 135 -15.15 -5.83 -7.94
CA CYS A 135 -13.99 -6.48 -7.38
C CYS A 135 -14.18 -6.68 -5.88
N MET A 136 -14.05 -7.92 -5.41
CA MET A 136 -14.05 -8.24 -3.98
C MET A 136 -12.75 -8.93 -3.61
N TYR A 137 -12.23 -8.63 -2.44
CA TYR A 137 -11.01 -9.24 -1.90
C TYR A 137 -11.36 -9.99 -0.62
N ASN A 138 -11.40 -11.31 -0.70
CA ASN A 138 -11.78 -12.17 0.41
C ASN A 138 -10.54 -12.84 1.00
N LEU A 139 -10.41 -12.83 2.31
CA LEU A 139 -9.29 -13.43 3.03
C LEU A 139 -9.77 -13.95 4.38
N GLU A 140 -9.37 -15.16 4.75
CA GLU A 140 -9.60 -15.65 6.11
C GLU A 140 -8.81 -14.84 7.14
N MET A 141 -9.48 -14.41 8.20
CA MET A 141 -8.88 -13.65 9.32
C MET A 141 -7.60 -14.29 9.88
N LYS A 142 -7.56 -15.62 9.98
CA LYS A 142 -6.37 -16.37 10.44
C LYS A 142 -5.12 -16.06 9.62
N LYS A 143 -5.27 -15.76 8.32
CA LYS A 143 -4.15 -15.41 7.42
C LYS A 143 -3.69 -13.97 7.61
N LEU A 144 -4.60 -13.08 8.07
CA LEU A 144 -4.25 -11.71 8.38
C LEU A 144 -3.41 -11.60 9.66
N ASP A 145 -3.58 -12.55 10.57
CA ASP A 145 -3.16 -12.44 11.96
C ASP A 145 -1.81 -13.02 12.32
N ALA A 146 -1.15 -13.72 11.44
CA ALA A 146 0.11 -14.36 11.78
C ALA A 146 1.09 -13.37 12.46
N ASN A 147 0.94 -13.21 13.78
CA ASN A 147 1.77 -12.39 14.67
C ASN A 147 1.66 -10.85 14.56
N LYS A 148 0.51 -10.28 14.15
CA LYS A 148 0.43 -8.82 13.92
C LYS A 148 -0.79 -8.20 14.62
N GLY A 149 -0.78 -8.09 15.95
CA GLY A 149 -1.88 -7.49 16.71
C GLY A 149 -2.33 -6.09 16.25
N TRP A 150 -1.51 -5.35 15.48
CA TRP A 150 -1.87 -4.07 14.91
C TRP A 150 -2.90 -4.19 13.78
N THR A 151 -2.96 -5.31 13.08
CA THR A 151 -3.92 -5.52 11.96
C THR A 151 -5.36 -5.55 12.43
N ARG A 152 -5.61 -5.88 13.69
CA ARG A 152 -6.94 -5.93 14.33
C ARG A 152 -7.37 -4.61 14.97
N LYS A 153 -6.52 -3.59 14.92
CA LYS A 153 -6.81 -2.27 15.51
C LYS A 153 -7.08 -1.26 14.40
N TYR A 154 -8.28 -0.68 14.37
CA TYR A 154 -8.70 0.31 13.38
C TYR A 154 -7.69 1.46 13.25
N LYS A 155 -7.29 2.05 14.38
CA LYS A 155 -6.31 3.17 14.41
C LYS A 155 -4.95 2.84 13.79
N MET A 156 -4.61 1.56 13.66
CA MET A 156 -3.31 1.13 13.13
C MET A 156 -3.41 0.55 11.71
N SER A 157 -4.51 -0.12 11.40
CA SER A 157 -4.72 -0.77 10.10
C SER A 157 -5.57 0.04 9.13
N GLY A 158 -6.47 0.88 9.65
CA GLY A 158 -7.55 1.53 8.90
C GLY A 158 -8.75 0.61 8.66
N GLY A 159 -8.78 -0.58 9.31
CA GLY A 159 -9.86 -1.56 9.17
C GLY A 159 -9.76 -2.39 7.89
N SER A 160 -10.77 -3.23 7.66
CA SER A 160 -10.83 -4.19 6.54
C SER A 160 -10.69 -3.52 5.17
N PHE A 161 -11.27 -2.33 5.00
CA PHE A 161 -11.17 -1.62 3.71
C PHE A 161 -9.73 -1.21 3.40
N PHE A 162 -9.04 -0.51 4.30
CA PHE A 162 -7.66 -0.08 4.06
C PHE A 162 -6.67 -1.25 4.09
N ALA A 163 -6.95 -2.29 4.87
CA ALA A 163 -6.10 -3.48 4.88
C ALA A 163 -6.19 -4.28 3.57
N LEU A 164 -7.40 -4.48 3.02
CA LEU A 164 -7.65 -5.34 1.87
C LEU A 164 -8.50 -4.68 0.77
N GLY A 165 -9.59 -4.00 1.11
CA GLY A 165 -10.55 -3.43 0.16
C GLY A 165 -9.92 -2.44 -0.82
N VAL A 166 -8.85 -1.75 -0.43
CA VAL A 166 -8.09 -0.88 -1.32
C VAL A 166 -7.49 -1.61 -2.52
N HIS A 167 -7.19 -2.91 -2.42
CA HIS A 167 -6.77 -3.70 -3.56
C HIS A 167 -7.91 -3.89 -4.57
N ALA A 168 -9.12 -4.14 -4.07
CA ALA A 168 -10.30 -4.29 -4.90
C ALA A 168 -10.67 -2.97 -5.58
N LEU A 169 -10.67 -1.87 -4.82
CA LEU A 169 -10.95 -0.54 -5.37
C LEU A 169 -9.92 -0.12 -6.42
N ASP A 170 -8.65 -0.27 -6.10
CA ASP A 170 -7.56 0.05 -7.03
C ASP A 170 -7.67 -0.75 -8.32
N LEU A 171 -7.89 -2.07 -8.21
CA LEU A 171 -8.05 -2.95 -9.36
C LEU A 171 -9.24 -2.55 -10.22
N ALA A 172 -10.40 -2.29 -9.61
CA ALA A 172 -11.60 -1.89 -10.33
C ALA A 172 -11.40 -0.56 -11.09
N ARG A 173 -10.79 0.44 -10.44
CA ARG A 173 -10.45 1.73 -11.06
C ARG A 173 -9.40 1.56 -12.17
N TRP A 174 -8.39 0.73 -11.95
CA TRP A 174 -7.36 0.42 -12.94
C TRP A 174 -7.94 -0.23 -14.20
N LEU A 175 -8.84 -1.20 -14.04
CA LEU A 175 -9.55 -1.85 -15.15
C LEU A 175 -10.48 -0.88 -15.88
N ALA A 176 -11.12 0.03 -15.16
CA ALA A 176 -11.97 1.09 -15.75
C ALA A 176 -11.17 2.15 -16.52
N GLY A 177 -9.85 2.16 -16.43
CA GLY A 177 -9.00 3.16 -17.08
C GLY A 177 -8.95 4.50 -16.32
N ALA A 178 -9.44 4.56 -15.08
CA ALA A 178 -9.39 5.77 -14.26
C ALA A 178 -7.95 6.24 -14.01
N ARG A 179 -7.72 7.55 -14.16
CA ARG A 179 -6.39 8.19 -14.02
C ARG A 179 -6.37 9.25 -12.92
N GLY A 180 -7.02 8.98 -11.79
CA GLY A 180 -7.09 9.92 -10.67
C GLY A 180 -8.48 10.51 -10.44
N GLU A 181 -9.45 10.31 -11.36
CA GLU A 181 -10.80 10.82 -11.19
C GLU A 181 -11.44 10.25 -9.90
N PRO A 182 -12.12 11.09 -9.09
CA PRO A 182 -12.83 10.63 -7.91
C PRO A 182 -14.03 9.74 -8.28
N LEU A 183 -14.50 8.95 -7.35
CA LEU A 183 -15.85 8.37 -7.43
C LEU A 183 -16.86 9.43 -7.02
N VAL A 184 -17.95 9.52 -7.77
CA VAL A 184 -19.11 10.32 -7.43
C VAL A 184 -20.28 9.40 -7.06
N ASP A 185 -21.30 9.93 -6.39
CA ASP A 185 -22.48 9.17 -5.96
C ASP A 185 -22.10 7.85 -5.25
N PHE A 186 -21.16 7.94 -4.30
CA PHE A 186 -20.70 6.75 -3.61
C PHE A 186 -21.47 6.48 -2.33
N SER A 187 -21.58 5.20 -2.01
CA SER A 187 -22.09 4.68 -0.74
C SER A 187 -21.20 3.57 -0.23
N ALA A 188 -21.20 3.38 1.08
CA ALA A 188 -20.49 2.28 1.72
C ALA A 188 -21.45 1.45 2.57
N PHE A 189 -21.29 0.15 2.54
CA PHE A 189 -21.95 -0.81 3.43
C PHE A 189 -20.89 -1.50 4.27
N THR A 190 -21.17 -1.68 5.56
CA THR A 190 -20.29 -2.40 6.48
C THR A 190 -21.13 -3.42 7.27
N GLY A 191 -20.51 -4.55 7.62
CA GLY A 191 -21.14 -5.61 8.41
C GLY A 191 -20.13 -6.57 9.00
N GLY A 192 -20.62 -7.47 9.85
CA GLY A 192 -19.78 -8.47 10.51
C GLY A 192 -18.84 -7.82 11.53
N ILE A 193 -19.10 -8.03 12.81
CA ILE A 193 -18.23 -7.60 13.91
C ILE A 193 -17.85 -8.86 14.68
N GLU A 194 -16.55 -9.04 14.93
CA GLU A 194 -16.03 -10.06 15.84
C GLU A 194 -15.40 -9.39 17.06
N ASP A 195 -15.47 -10.04 18.23
CA ASP A 195 -14.88 -9.53 19.47
C ASP A 195 -13.36 -9.31 19.40
N THR A 196 -12.74 -9.86 18.38
CA THR A 196 -11.28 -9.80 18.18
C THR A 196 -10.82 -8.58 17.39
N CYS A 197 -11.75 -7.82 16.78
CA CYS A 197 -11.47 -6.63 15.97
C CYS A 197 -12.33 -5.44 16.40
N ASP A 198 -11.77 -4.25 16.34
CA ASP A 198 -12.48 -3.00 16.65
C ASP A 198 -13.07 -2.31 15.39
N PHE A 199 -13.30 -3.09 14.33
CA PHE A 199 -13.86 -2.62 13.07
C PHE A 199 -14.69 -3.72 12.35
N PRO A 200 -15.62 -3.35 11.45
CA PRO A 200 -16.37 -4.30 10.64
C PRO A 200 -15.48 -5.14 9.72
N LEU A 201 -15.74 -6.44 9.65
CA LEU A 201 -14.97 -7.38 8.82
C LEU A 201 -15.36 -7.30 7.36
N HIS A 202 -16.65 -7.08 7.08
CA HIS A 202 -17.17 -6.87 5.73
C HIS A 202 -17.28 -5.38 5.43
N VAL A 203 -16.76 -4.97 4.26
CA VAL A 203 -16.93 -3.62 3.75
C VAL A 203 -17.10 -3.65 2.23
N GLN A 204 -18.11 -2.96 1.74
CA GLN A 204 -18.33 -2.75 0.32
C GLN A 204 -18.55 -1.27 0.03
N LEU A 205 -17.89 -0.77 -0.97
CA LEU A 205 -18.05 0.56 -1.53
C LEU A 205 -18.63 0.45 -2.92
N THR A 206 -19.66 1.25 -3.20
CA THR A 206 -20.23 1.42 -4.54
C THR A 206 -20.12 2.88 -4.93
N GLY A 207 -19.74 3.17 -6.16
CA GLY A 207 -19.68 4.54 -6.69
C GLY A 207 -19.63 4.55 -8.21
N ILE A 208 -19.66 5.74 -8.80
CA ILE A 208 -19.65 5.94 -10.24
C ILE A 208 -18.42 6.78 -10.60
N LEU A 209 -17.69 6.39 -11.63
CA LEU A 209 -16.65 7.24 -12.22
C LEU A 209 -17.28 8.32 -13.11
N PRO A 210 -16.65 9.47 -13.32
CA PRO A 210 -17.12 10.49 -14.25
C PRO A 210 -17.39 9.97 -15.68
N SER A 211 -16.73 8.89 -16.08
CA SER A 211 -16.97 8.16 -17.32
C SER A 211 -18.32 7.39 -17.36
N GLY A 212 -19.08 7.39 -16.26
CA GLY A 212 -20.33 6.64 -16.12
C GLY A 212 -20.15 5.16 -15.72
N ILE A 213 -18.92 4.68 -15.53
CA ILE A 213 -18.68 3.30 -15.12
C ILE A 213 -18.94 3.15 -13.62
N ARG A 214 -19.83 2.21 -13.27
CA ARG A 214 -20.10 1.87 -11.86
C ARG A 214 -18.99 0.97 -11.31
N ILE A 215 -18.47 1.34 -10.17
CA ILE A 215 -17.49 0.56 -9.40
C ILE A 215 -18.16 -0.02 -8.17
N ILE A 216 -17.93 -1.32 -7.93
CA ILE A 216 -18.23 -2.00 -6.67
C ILE A 216 -16.91 -2.62 -6.20
N ALA A 217 -16.47 -2.26 -5.01
CA ALA A 217 -15.20 -2.74 -4.46
C ALA A 217 -15.33 -2.99 -2.97
N GLY A 218 -14.70 -4.03 -2.46
CA GLY A 218 -14.77 -4.32 -1.04
C GLY A 218 -13.83 -5.41 -0.59
N ALA A 219 -13.95 -5.73 0.69
CA ALA A 219 -13.26 -6.80 1.35
C ALA A 219 -14.18 -7.55 2.29
N ASP A 220 -13.89 -8.84 2.45
CA ASP A 220 -14.54 -9.74 3.40
C ASP A 220 -13.45 -10.53 4.12
N LEU A 221 -13.44 -10.48 5.46
CA LEU A 221 -12.42 -11.06 6.35
C LEU A 221 -12.97 -12.23 7.16
#